data_d841e7859d7acc8a690f1335bf6833c8
#
_entry.id   d841e7859d7acc8a690f1335bf6833c8
#
_cell.length_a   1.000
_cell.length_b   1.000
_cell.length_c   1.000
_cell.angle_alpha   90.00
_cell.angle_beta   90.00
_cell.angle_gamma   90.00
#
_symmetry.space_group_name_H-M   'P 1'
#
loop_
_entity.id
_entity.type
_entity.pdbx_description
1 polymer ?
#
loop_
_entity_poly.entity_id
_entity_poly.type
_entity_poly.pdbx_seq_one_letter_code
_entity_poly.pdbx_strand_id
1 'polypeptide(L)'
;AYEMSASLVGLGDVYKRQIYTGITLGEYYRDMGYHVAMMADSTSRWAEALREISGRLEEMPAEEGFPAYLPSRLAEFYERGGRAEVLSGGEGSVTLIGAVSPQGSDFSEPVTQNTKRFTRCFWALDKALAYSRHYPAINWMDSYSEYFNDLDPWFRENLGEDFIEYRNRISALLQEESSLMEIVKLIGSDVLPDDQKLVIETARVIRVGFLQQNAFHADDTYVPLEKQKLMMKTILHLHAKAKDIVAQNIPLSKILNLGLFDKLTKMKYDIPNSKPEMFDDYIKEIDEKLAAIS
;
A
#
# COMPACT_ATOMS: atom_id res chain seq x y z
N ALA A 1 -30.06 24.65 -8.59
CA ALA A 1 -30.07 25.34 -9.89
C ALA A 1 -29.05 24.73 -10.88
N TYR A 2 -27.99 24.05 -10.39
CA TYR A 2 -27.02 23.37 -11.25
C TYR A 2 -27.48 22.00 -11.75
N GLU A 3 -28.39 21.35 -11.06
CA GLU A 3 -28.89 20.01 -11.45
C GLU A 3 -29.89 20.02 -12.59
N MET A 4 -30.53 21.13 -12.87
CA MET A 4 -31.61 21.21 -13.89
C MET A 4 -31.12 21.61 -15.29
N SER A 5 -29.93 22.11 -15.46
CA SER A 5 -29.37 22.45 -16.77
C SER A 5 -28.39 21.41 -17.32
N ALA A 6 -28.17 20.34 -16.61
CA ALA A 6 -27.45 19.16 -17.08
C ALA A 6 -28.36 18.37 -18.04
N SER A 7 -28.68 18.96 -19.21
CA SER A 7 -28.94 18.13 -20.36
C SER A 7 -27.75 17.17 -20.45
N LEU A 8 -28.00 15.89 -20.75
CA LEU A 8 -27.02 14.81 -20.81
C LEU A 8 -25.67 15.16 -21.52
N VAL A 9 -25.61 16.22 -22.30
CA VAL A 9 -24.42 16.80 -22.94
C VAL A 9 -23.49 17.51 -21.94
N GLY A 10 -24.03 18.07 -20.86
CA GLY A 10 -23.25 18.91 -19.94
C GLY A 10 -22.38 18.14 -18.95
N LEU A 11 -22.81 16.97 -18.47
CA LEU A 11 -22.07 16.20 -17.47
C LEU A 11 -20.79 15.57 -18.03
N GLY A 12 -20.87 14.94 -19.18
CA GLY A 12 -19.69 14.33 -19.83
C GLY A 12 -18.60 15.38 -20.12
N ASP A 13 -18.98 16.57 -20.56
CA ASP A 13 -18.03 17.65 -20.87
C ASP A 13 -17.40 18.24 -19.61
N VAL A 14 -18.16 18.35 -18.51
CA VAL A 14 -17.67 18.80 -17.22
C VAL A 14 -16.63 17.85 -16.67
N TYR A 15 -16.89 16.55 -16.59
CA TYR A 15 -15.95 15.53 -16.11
C TYR A 15 -14.70 15.45 -16.97
N LYS A 16 -14.84 15.57 -18.30
CA LYS A 16 -13.70 15.60 -19.21
C LYS A 16 -12.76 16.78 -18.92
N ARG A 17 -13.32 17.96 -18.64
CA ARG A 17 -12.53 19.19 -18.41
C ARG A 17 -11.89 19.22 -17.03
N GLN A 18 -12.50 18.65 -16.00
CA GLN A 18 -12.03 18.73 -14.61
C GLN A 18 -10.61 18.21 -14.44
N ILE A 19 -10.31 17.03 -15.02
CA ILE A 19 -8.98 16.43 -14.91
C ILE A 19 -7.91 17.32 -15.56
N TYR A 20 -8.18 17.87 -16.76
CA TYR A 20 -7.24 18.75 -17.44
C TYR A 20 -7.07 20.08 -16.73
N THR A 21 -8.14 20.65 -16.20
CA THR A 21 -8.08 21.88 -15.40
C THR A 21 -7.28 21.66 -14.13
N GLY A 22 -7.53 20.56 -13.42
CA GLY A 22 -6.81 20.23 -12.18
C GLY A 22 -5.33 20.07 -12.40
N ILE A 23 -4.91 19.31 -13.41
CA ILE A 23 -3.48 19.13 -13.69
C ILE A 23 -2.81 20.43 -14.17
N THR A 24 -3.51 21.28 -14.94
CA THR A 24 -2.98 22.56 -15.38
C THR A 24 -2.75 23.51 -14.20
N LEU A 25 -3.65 23.51 -13.20
CA LEU A 25 -3.42 24.23 -11.94
C LEU A 25 -2.23 23.65 -11.18
N GLY A 26 -2.10 22.34 -11.13
CA GLY A 26 -0.95 21.66 -10.51
C GLY A 26 0.37 22.07 -11.14
N GLU A 27 0.44 22.08 -12.48
CA GLU A 27 1.62 22.54 -13.21
C GLU A 27 1.93 24.02 -12.98
N TYR A 28 0.90 24.86 -12.93
CA TYR A 28 1.07 26.28 -12.63
C TYR A 28 1.77 26.50 -11.29
N TYR A 29 1.34 25.82 -10.24
CA TYR A 29 1.99 25.90 -8.93
C TYR A 29 3.38 25.24 -8.92
N ARG A 30 3.58 24.13 -9.65
CA ARG A 30 4.90 23.52 -9.83
C ARG A 30 5.88 24.55 -10.43
N ASP A 31 5.47 25.27 -11.46
CA ASP A 31 6.30 26.24 -12.16
C ASP A 31 6.60 27.48 -11.30
N MET A 32 5.86 27.68 -10.23
CA MET A 32 6.16 28.64 -9.16
C MET A 32 7.14 28.09 -8.09
N GLY A 33 7.58 26.83 -8.21
CA GLY A 33 8.51 26.21 -7.27
C GLY A 33 7.83 25.46 -6.11
N TYR A 34 6.54 25.14 -6.21
CA TYR A 34 5.84 24.36 -5.18
C TYR A 34 5.85 22.87 -5.49
N HIS A 35 5.76 22.06 -4.43
CA HIS A 35 5.47 20.63 -4.52
C HIS A 35 3.96 20.43 -4.38
N VAL A 36 3.33 19.92 -5.43
CA VAL A 36 1.87 19.80 -5.54
C VAL A 36 1.46 18.33 -5.50
N ALA A 37 0.48 18.00 -4.67
CA ALA A 37 -0.22 16.72 -4.72
C ALA A 37 -1.60 16.93 -5.35
N MET A 38 -1.85 16.31 -6.50
CA MET A 38 -3.15 16.33 -7.17
C MET A 38 -3.84 14.99 -6.98
N MET A 39 -5.02 15.01 -6.38
CA MET A 39 -5.85 13.82 -6.16
C MET A 39 -7.04 13.86 -7.10
N ALA A 40 -7.20 12.81 -7.92
CA ALA A 40 -8.30 12.65 -8.86
C ALA A 40 -9.18 11.46 -8.46
N ASP A 41 -10.35 11.73 -7.88
CA ASP A 41 -11.36 10.73 -7.52
C ASP A 41 -12.66 10.99 -8.31
N SER A 42 -12.92 10.22 -9.35
CA SER A 42 -12.08 9.15 -9.90
C SER A 42 -11.84 9.35 -11.39
N THR A 43 -10.72 8.83 -11.87
CA THR A 43 -10.40 8.83 -13.31
C THR A 43 -11.34 7.93 -14.12
N SER A 44 -12.02 6.96 -13.49
CA SER A 44 -13.05 6.14 -14.10
C SER A 44 -14.21 7.00 -14.64
N ARG A 45 -14.65 8.02 -13.89
CA ARG A 45 -15.70 8.95 -14.34
C ARG A 45 -15.29 9.77 -15.55
N TRP A 46 -14.02 10.16 -15.60
CA TRP A 46 -13.46 10.81 -16.77
C TRP A 46 -13.43 9.89 -17.99
N ALA A 47 -13.06 8.61 -17.82
CA ALA A 47 -13.07 7.62 -18.89
C ALA A 47 -14.50 7.32 -19.38
N GLU A 48 -15.49 7.23 -18.48
CA GLU A 48 -16.92 7.13 -18.81
C GLU A 48 -17.38 8.32 -19.66
N ALA A 49 -16.96 9.53 -19.32
CA ALA A 49 -17.27 10.72 -20.09
C ALA A 49 -16.65 10.69 -21.50
N LEU A 50 -15.43 10.17 -21.64
CA LEU A 50 -14.81 9.95 -22.95
C LEU A 50 -15.61 8.94 -23.78
N ARG A 51 -16.05 7.83 -23.17
CA ARG A 51 -16.88 6.81 -23.83
C ARG A 51 -18.22 7.39 -24.32
N GLU A 52 -18.86 8.20 -23.48
CA GLU A 52 -20.13 8.85 -23.84
C GLU A 52 -19.97 9.80 -25.04
N ILE A 53 -18.92 10.64 -25.02
CA ILE A 53 -18.66 11.60 -26.08
C ILE A 53 -18.30 10.88 -27.39
N SER A 54 -17.42 9.87 -27.33
CA SER A 54 -17.04 9.05 -28.48
C SER A 54 -18.27 8.37 -29.10
N GLY A 55 -19.18 7.82 -28.30
CA GLY A 55 -20.41 7.21 -28.78
C GLY A 55 -21.35 8.24 -29.46
N ARG A 56 -21.43 9.47 -29.00
CA ARG A 56 -22.21 10.55 -29.64
C ARG A 56 -21.60 11.05 -30.96
N LEU A 57 -20.27 10.95 -31.08
CA LEU A 57 -19.55 11.29 -32.29
C LEU A 57 -19.51 10.13 -33.30
N GLU A 58 -20.17 9.02 -32.97
CA GLU A 58 -20.21 7.80 -33.78
C GLU A 58 -18.81 7.26 -34.12
N GLU A 59 -17.84 7.47 -33.22
CA GLU A 59 -16.50 6.91 -33.35
C GLU A 59 -16.52 5.39 -33.14
N MET A 60 -15.64 4.68 -33.85
CA MET A 60 -15.56 3.22 -33.69
C MET A 60 -15.14 2.83 -32.30
N PRO A 61 -15.94 2.07 -31.53
CA PRO A 61 -15.59 1.64 -30.20
C PRO A 61 -14.51 0.56 -30.19
N ALA A 62 -13.64 0.60 -29.20
CA ALA A 62 -12.69 -0.47 -28.86
C ALA A 62 -13.26 -1.35 -27.73
N GLU A 63 -12.39 -1.88 -26.85
CA GLU A 63 -12.79 -2.74 -25.73
C GLU A 63 -13.85 -2.09 -24.84
N GLU A 64 -14.88 -2.82 -24.48
CA GLU A 64 -16.01 -2.39 -23.64
C GLU A 64 -16.66 -1.05 -24.02
N GLY A 65 -16.59 -0.69 -25.29
CA GLY A 65 -17.17 0.55 -25.81
C GLY A 65 -16.38 1.81 -25.52
N PHE A 66 -15.18 1.70 -24.99
CA PHE A 66 -14.26 2.83 -24.82
C PHE A 66 -13.64 3.22 -26.17
N PRO A 67 -13.26 4.51 -26.34
CA PRO A 67 -12.56 4.92 -27.56
C PRO A 67 -11.15 4.31 -27.63
N ALA A 68 -10.68 4.01 -28.84
CA ALA A 68 -9.35 3.43 -29.07
C ALA A 68 -8.19 4.31 -28.54
N TYR A 69 -8.43 5.60 -28.37
CA TYR A 69 -7.45 6.54 -27.83
C TYR A 69 -7.45 6.68 -26.30
N LEU A 70 -8.25 5.89 -25.55
CA LEU A 70 -8.26 5.93 -24.10
C LEU A 70 -6.86 5.72 -23.49
N PRO A 71 -6.06 4.73 -23.93
CA PRO A 71 -4.71 4.53 -23.40
C PRO A 71 -3.81 5.75 -23.57
N SER A 72 -3.80 6.37 -24.75
CA SER A 72 -2.96 7.55 -25.01
C SER A 72 -3.39 8.76 -24.17
N ARG A 73 -4.70 8.93 -23.92
CA ARG A 73 -5.19 10.00 -23.06
C ARG A 73 -4.83 9.80 -21.58
N LEU A 74 -4.83 8.56 -21.11
CA LEU A 74 -4.34 8.22 -19.77
C LEU A 74 -2.84 8.48 -19.66
N ALA A 75 -2.05 8.06 -20.66
CA ALA A 75 -0.61 8.33 -20.68
C ALA A 75 -0.33 9.83 -20.65
N GLU A 76 -0.94 10.63 -21.53
CA GLU A 76 -0.82 12.09 -21.59
C GLU A 76 -1.13 12.76 -20.23
N PHE A 77 -2.11 12.24 -19.50
CA PHE A 77 -2.45 12.76 -18.17
C PHE A 77 -1.36 12.45 -17.14
N TYR A 78 -0.94 11.18 -17.04
CA TYR A 78 0.03 10.77 -16.04
C TYR A 78 1.46 11.25 -16.33
N GLU A 79 1.83 11.44 -17.59
CA GLU A 79 3.12 12.04 -17.98
C GLU A 79 3.33 13.47 -17.47
N ARG A 80 2.25 14.20 -17.17
CA ARG A 80 2.32 15.55 -16.61
C ARG A 80 2.78 15.60 -15.15
N GLY A 81 2.76 14.46 -14.44
CA GLY A 81 3.36 14.31 -13.12
C GLY A 81 4.86 14.22 -13.18
N GLY A 82 5.54 14.85 -12.23
CA GLY A 82 7.00 14.78 -12.14
C GLY A 82 7.63 15.97 -11.43
N ARG A 83 8.96 15.89 -11.25
CA ARG A 83 9.81 16.96 -10.70
C ARG A 83 10.44 17.72 -11.84
N ALA A 84 10.50 19.02 -11.74
CA ALA A 84 11.09 19.90 -12.73
C ALA A 84 11.90 21.01 -12.08
N GLU A 85 12.97 21.42 -12.74
CA GLU A 85 13.65 22.68 -12.45
C GLU A 85 12.81 23.83 -13.00
N VAL A 86 12.57 24.86 -12.18
CA VAL A 86 11.73 25.98 -12.56
C VAL A 86 12.52 27.15 -13.08
N LEU A 87 11.95 27.93 -14.01
CA LEU A 87 12.64 29.03 -14.66
C LEU A 87 13.14 30.15 -13.70
N SER A 88 12.47 30.26 -12.54
CA SER A 88 12.86 31.21 -11.48
C SER A 88 14.06 30.75 -10.64
N GLY A 89 14.58 29.55 -10.88
CA GLY A 89 15.59 28.87 -10.07
C GLY A 89 14.96 28.12 -8.91
N GLY A 90 15.43 26.90 -8.69
CA GLY A 90 14.87 25.96 -7.72
C GLY A 90 14.08 24.85 -8.38
N GLU A 91 13.27 24.13 -7.60
CA GLU A 91 12.58 22.93 -8.04
C GLU A 91 11.10 22.97 -7.63
N GLY A 92 10.26 22.38 -8.46
CA GLY A 92 8.88 22.10 -8.17
C GLY A 92 8.48 20.69 -8.60
N SER A 93 7.39 20.17 -8.07
CA SER A 93 6.90 18.86 -8.49
C SER A 93 5.38 18.76 -8.52
N VAL A 94 4.86 17.86 -9.34
CA VAL A 94 3.47 17.41 -9.30
C VAL A 94 3.45 15.91 -9.05
N THR A 95 2.79 15.50 -7.97
CA THR A 95 2.49 14.09 -7.68
C THR A 95 1.02 13.83 -7.98
N LEU A 96 0.75 12.89 -8.88
CA LEU A 96 -0.61 12.51 -9.27
C LEU A 96 -1.05 11.27 -8.52
N ILE A 97 -2.20 11.35 -7.84
CA ILE A 97 -2.86 10.24 -7.18
C ILE A 97 -4.24 10.07 -7.82
N GLY A 98 -4.34 9.12 -8.74
CA GLY A 98 -5.60 8.83 -9.44
C GLY A 98 -6.30 7.62 -8.85
N ALA A 99 -7.55 7.80 -8.42
CA ALA A 99 -8.40 6.69 -8.04
C ALA A 99 -9.06 6.07 -9.28
N VAL A 100 -9.09 4.75 -9.36
CA VAL A 100 -9.89 3.98 -10.31
C VAL A 100 -10.97 3.20 -9.55
N SER A 101 -12.15 3.10 -10.12
CA SER A 101 -13.31 2.46 -9.50
C SER A 101 -13.87 1.38 -10.42
N PRO A 102 -13.18 0.25 -10.56
CA PRO A 102 -13.61 -0.83 -11.43
C PRO A 102 -14.92 -1.45 -10.93
N GLN A 103 -15.85 -1.71 -11.84
CA GLN A 103 -17.11 -2.35 -11.48
C GLN A 103 -16.87 -3.76 -10.95
N GLY A 104 -17.52 -4.11 -9.85
CA GLY A 104 -17.34 -5.43 -9.23
C GLY A 104 -15.96 -5.71 -8.64
N SER A 105 -15.05 -4.73 -8.58
CA SER A 105 -13.63 -4.90 -8.25
C SER A 105 -12.88 -5.74 -9.29
N ASP A 106 -13.33 -5.70 -10.54
CA ASP A 106 -12.67 -6.37 -11.65
C ASP A 106 -11.52 -5.49 -12.17
N PHE A 107 -10.30 -5.82 -11.78
CA PHE A 107 -9.11 -5.12 -12.24
C PHE A 107 -8.74 -5.42 -13.71
N SER A 108 -9.48 -6.29 -14.41
CA SER A 108 -9.26 -6.56 -15.82
C SER A 108 -9.93 -5.55 -16.76
N GLU A 109 -10.77 -4.64 -16.22
CA GLU A 109 -11.42 -3.61 -17.01
C GLU A 109 -10.41 -2.67 -17.71
N PRO A 110 -10.73 -2.13 -18.92
CA PRO A 110 -9.78 -1.38 -19.72
C PRO A 110 -9.17 -0.15 -19.03
N VAL A 111 -9.95 0.59 -18.21
CA VAL A 111 -9.46 1.80 -17.52
C VAL A 111 -8.41 1.45 -16.49
N THR A 112 -8.68 0.43 -15.67
CA THR A 112 -7.76 -0.05 -14.64
C THR A 112 -6.50 -0.64 -15.25
N GLN A 113 -6.63 -1.48 -16.26
CA GLN A 113 -5.48 -2.10 -16.94
C GLN A 113 -4.58 -1.06 -17.61
N ASN A 114 -5.15 -0.08 -18.32
CA ASN A 114 -4.35 0.97 -18.92
C ASN A 114 -3.74 1.91 -17.86
N THR A 115 -4.44 2.21 -16.78
CA THR A 115 -3.88 3.00 -15.67
C THR A 115 -2.66 2.30 -15.07
N LYS A 116 -2.76 1.01 -14.74
CA LYS A 116 -1.64 0.20 -14.24
C LYS A 116 -0.44 0.17 -15.19
N ARG A 117 -0.70 0.23 -16.50
CA ARG A 117 0.35 0.21 -17.52
C ARG A 117 1.20 1.49 -17.54
N PHE A 118 0.61 2.65 -17.17
CA PHE A 118 1.27 3.94 -17.21
C PHE A 118 1.70 4.46 -15.84
N THR A 119 1.24 3.82 -14.75
CA THR A 119 1.61 4.20 -13.37
C THR A 119 2.60 3.22 -12.79
N ARG A 120 3.63 3.74 -12.13
CA ARG A 120 4.69 2.93 -11.49
C ARG A 120 4.34 2.50 -10.07
N CYS A 121 3.23 2.99 -9.52
CA CYS A 121 2.75 2.64 -8.19
C CYS A 121 1.25 2.38 -8.24
N PHE A 122 0.82 1.27 -7.64
CA PHE A 122 -0.58 0.89 -7.57
C PHE A 122 -0.93 0.37 -6.17
N TRP A 123 -1.97 0.94 -5.58
CA TRP A 123 -2.54 0.51 -4.30
C TRP A 123 -3.88 -0.19 -4.56
N ALA A 124 -3.88 -1.51 -4.43
CA ALA A 124 -5.08 -2.33 -4.60
C ALA A 124 -5.95 -2.25 -3.34
N LEU A 125 -7.11 -1.60 -3.44
CA LEU A 125 -8.07 -1.57 -2.33
C LEU A 125 -8.83 -2.91 -2.26
N ASP A 126 -8.94 -3.47 -1.06
CA ASP A 126 -9.56 -4.76 -0.80
C ASP A 126 -10.81 -4.60 0.09
N LYS A 127 -11.94 -5.10 -0.41
CA LYS A 127 -13.22 -5.08 0.31
C LYS A 127 -13.20 -5.97 1.57
N ALA A 128 -12.53 -7.12 1.53
CA ALA A 128 -12.46 -8.03 2.66
C ALA A 128 -11.69 -7.40 3.82
N LEU A 129 -10.59 -6.70 3.54
CA LEU A 129 -9.86 -5.91 4.53
C LEU A 129 -10.73 -4.79 5.12
N ALA A 130 -11.47 -4.07 4.29
CA ALA A 130 -12.38 -3.01 4.76
C ALA A 130 -13.50 -3.58 5.65
N TYR A 131 -14.13 -4.70 5.29
CA TYR A 131 -15.16 -5.35 6.10
C TYR A 131 -14.62 -5.88 7.43
N SER A 132 -13.38 -6.35 7.46
CA SER A 132 -12.71 -6.76 8.70
C SER A 132 -12.19 -5.58 9.53
N ARG A 133 -12.43 -4.34 9.10
CA ARG A 133 -11.94 -3.10 9.71
C ARG A 133 -10.41 -3.01 9.79
N HIS A 134 -9.74 -3.64 8.85
CA HIS A 134 -8.31 -3.46 8.66
C HIS A 134 -8.08 -2.22 7.78
N TYR A 135 -7.57 -1.16 8.36
CA TYR A 135 -7.28 0.09 7.67
C TYR A 135 -5.79 0.44 7.78
N PRO A 136 -5.18 1.01 6.70
CA PRO A 136 -5.76 1.18 5.36
C PRO A 136 -6.10 -0.17 4.72
N ALA A 137 -7.22 -0.23 3.98
CA ALA A 137 -7.68 -1.46 3.33
C ALA A 137 -6.94 -1.71 2.01
N ILE A 138 -5.62 -1.68 2.05
CA ILE A 138 -4.72 -1.86 0.91
C ILE A 138 -4.19 -3.28 0.95
N ASN A 139 -4.46 -4.04 -0.10
CA ASN A 139 -3.96 -5.40 -0.26
C ASN A 139 -2.46 -5.37 -0.59
N TRP A 140 -1.65 -5.93 0.30
CA TRP A 140 -0.18 -5.95 0.19
C TRP A 140 0.34 -6.95 -0.84
N MET A 141 -0.49 -7.91 -1.30
CA MET A 141 -0.11 -8.88 -2.33
C MET A 141 -0.29 -8.31 -3.74
N ASP A 142 -1.37 -7.55 -3.96
CA ASP A 142 -1.73 -7.02 -5.27
C ASP A 142 -1.19 -5.60 -5.53
N SER A 143 -0.70 -4.95 -4.46
CA SER A 143 -0.13 -3.61 -4.53
C SER A 143 1.36 -3.66 -4.88
N TYR A 144 1.82 -2.68 -5.65
CA TYR A 144 3.24 -2.59 -6.01
C TYR A 144 3.71 -1.14 -6.13
N SER A 145 5.03 -0.96 -6.07
CA SER A 145 5.72 0.28 -6.39
C SER A 145 7.05 -0.05 -7.09
N GLU A 146 7.20 0.41 -8.31
CA GLU A 146 8.45 0.28 -9.06
C GLU A 146 9.50 1.32 -8.63
N TYR A 147 9.07 2.40 -7.95
CA TYR A 147 9.97 3.41 -7.41
C TYR A 147 10.93 2.87 -6.35
N PHE A 148 10.63 1.72 -5.78
CA PHE A 148 11.41 1.17 -4.68
C PHE A 148 12.88 0.93 -5.07
N ASN A 149 13.12 0.44 -6.29
CA ASN A 149 14.47 0.20 -6.79
C ASN A 149 15.23 1.50 -7.03
N ASP A 150 14.55 2.54 -7.52
CA ASP A 150 15.17 3.85 -7.79
C ASP A 150 15.52 4.57 -6.48
N LEU A 151 14.74 4.31 -5.42
CA LEU A 151 14.92 4.89 -4.09
C LEU A 151 15.86 4.09 -3.18
N ASP A 152 16.39 2.93 -3.63
CA ASP A 152 17.29 2.09 -2.86
C ASP A 152 18.48 2.87 -2.26
N PRO A 153 19.21 3.70 -3.03
CA PRO A 153 20.31 4.49 -2.47
C PRO A 153 19.85 5.43 -1.35
N TRP A 154 18.69 6.07 -1.52
CA TRP A 154 18.13 6.96 -0.50
C TRP A 154 17.76 6.22 0.78
N PHE A 155 17.15 5.02 0.66
CA PHE A 155 16.80 4.20 1.83
C PHE A 155 18.05 3.76 2.59
N ARG A 156 19.12 3.36 1.89
CA ARG A 156 20.41 2.96 2.51
C ARG A 156 21.05 4.12 3.25
N GLU A 157 21.08 5.30 2.63
CA GLU A 157 21.68 6.50 3.22
C GLU A 157 20.91 6.98 4.47
N ASN A 158 19.57 6.99 4.42
CA ASN A 158 18.75 7.59 5.46
C ASN A 158 18.29 6.59 6.53
N LEU A 159 18.10 5.32 6.19
CA LEU A 159 17.57 4.29 7.09
C LEU A 159 18.54 3.13 7.35
N GLY A 160 19.66 3.08 6.61
CA GLY A 160 20.66 2.02 6.70
C GLY A 160 20.38 0.83 5.80
N GLU A 161 21.41 0.01 5.61
CA GLU A 161 21.42 -1.13 4.68
C GLU A 161 20.32 -2.17 4.93
N ASP A 162 19.91 -2.33 6.19
CA ASP A 162 18.98 -3.39 6.62
C ASP A 162 17.52 -3.12 6.26
N PHE A 163 17.12 -1.87 5.98
CA PHE A 163 15.71 -1.51 5.79
C PHE A 163 15.06 -2.31 4.66
N ILE A 164 15.75 -2.41 3.54
CA ILE A 164 15.27 -3.13 2.35
C ILE A 164 15.21 -4.63 2.60
N GLU A 165 16.21 -5.17 3.32
CA GLU A 165 16.21 -6.57 3.70
C GLU A 165 15.02 -6.91 4.59
N TYR A 166 14.76 -6.10 5.62
CA TYR A 166 13.62 -6.30 6.52
C TYR A 166 12.29 -6.25 5.76
N ARG A 167 12.10 -5.26 4.89
CA ARG A 167 10.91 -5.17 4.04
C ARG A 167 10.72 -6.43 3.18
N ASN A 168 11.78 -6.91 2.53
CA ASN A 168 11.70 -8.08 1.67
C ASN A 168 11.37 -9.35 2.47
N ARG A 169 11.95 -9.52 3.67
CA ARG A 169 11.64 -10.64 4.56
C ARG A 169 10.19 -10.60 5.07
N ILE A 170 9.69 -9.42 5.43
CA ILE A 170 8.28 -9.22 5.81
C ILE A 170 7.35 -9.60 4.64
N SER A 171 7.65 -9.16 3.42
CA SER A 171 6.88 -9.50 2.23
C SER A 171 6.90 -11.01 1.94
N ALA A 172 8.05 -11.66 2.09
CA ALA A 172 8.19 -13.11 1.91
C ALA A 172 7.35 -13.90 2.94
N LEU A 173 7.33 -13.48 4.20
CA LEU A 173 6.49 -14.10 5.24
C LEU A 173 5.00 -13.96 4.95
N LEU A 174 4.55 -12.81 4.46
CA LEU A 174 3.15 -12.60 4.07
C LEU A 174 2.76 -13.45 2.85
N GLN A 175 3.68 -13.62 1.90
CA GLN A 175 3.46 -14.48 0.73
C GLN A 175 3.39 -15.96 1.12
N GLU A 176 4.27 -16.41 2.00
CA GLU A 176 4.26 -17.76 2.54
C GLU A 176 2.97 -18.04 3.31
N GLU A 177 2.54 -17.10 4.17
CA GLU A 177 1.28 -17.21 4.89
C GLU A 177 0.08 -17.32 3.95
N SER A 178 0.04 -16.53 2.88
CA SER A 178 -1.04 -16.60 1.89
C SER A 178 -1.16 -18.01 1.29
N SER A 179 -0.04 -18.64 0.93
CA SER A 179 -0.01 -20.01 0.41
C SER A 179 -0.44 -21.03 1.47
N LEU A 180 0.00 -20.87 2.73
CA LEU A 180 -0.41 -21.74 3.84
C LEU A 180 -1.89 -21.61 4.15
N MET A 181 -2.46 -20.40 4.06
CA MET A 181 -3.89 -20.18 4.30
C MET A 181 -4.81 -20.87 3.27
N GLU A 182 -4.34 -21.10 2.06
CA GLU A 182 -5.06 -21.93 1.08
C GLU A 182 -5.13 -23.39 1.54
N ILE A 183 -4.03 -23.91 2.09
CA ILE A 183 -3.98 -25.26 2.66
C ILE A 183 -4.89 -25.35 3.90
N VAL A 184 -4.81 -24.36 4.78
CA VAL A 184 -5.65 -24.29 6.01
C VAL A 184 -7.14 -24.32 5.68
N LYS A 185 -7.58 -23.62 4.62
CA LYS A 185 -8.98 -23.66 4.17
C LYS A 185 -9.46 -25.06 3.78
N LEU A 186 -8.55 -25.93 3.31
CA LEU A 186 -8.89 -27.28 2.83
C LEU A 186 -8.84 -28.32 3.94
N ILE A 187 -7.85 -28.28 4.82
CA ILE A 187 -7.57 -29.35 5.79
C ILE A 187 -7.58 -28.90 7.26
N GLY A 188 -7.73 -27.61 7.53
CA GLY A 188 -7.69 -27.03 8.87
C GLY A 188 -6.26 -26.68 9.33
N SER A 189 -6.17 -25.82 10.33
CA SER A 189 -4.90 -25.33 10.89
C SER A 189 -4.17 -26.35 11.76
N ASP A 190 -4.91 -27.32 12.34
CA ASP A 190 -4.38 -28.25 13.35
C ASP A 190 -3.36 -29.24 12.75
N VAL A 191 -3.49 -29.50 11.45
CA VAL A 191 -2.64 -30.45 10.71
C VAL A 191 -1.27 -29.87 10.34
N LEU A 192 -1.13 -28.53 10.39
CA LEU A 192 0.13 -27.90 10.03
C LEU A 192 1.23 -28.19 11.06
N PRO A 193 2.48 -28.40 10.63
CA PRO A 193 3.64 -28.46 11.51
C PRO A 193 3.92 -27.11 12.18
N ASP A 194 4.63 -27.13 13.31
CA ASP A 194 4.82 -25.96 14.17
C ASP A 194 5.60 -24.83 13.49
N ASP A 195 6.51 -25.12 12.58
CA ASP A 195 7.23 -24.11 11.76
C ASP A 195 6.28 -23.33 10.85
N GLN A 196 5.31 -24.00 10.22
CA GLN A 196 4.30 -23.35 9.39
C GLN A 196 3.30 -22.56 10.24
N LYS A 197 2.88 -23.07 11.40
CA LYS A 197 2.06 -22.33 12.35
C LYS A 197 2.77 -21.06 12.84
N LEU A 198 4.10 -21.10 13.03
CA LEU A 198 4.91 -19.95 13.40
C LEU A 198 4.85 -18.86 12.32
N VAL A 199 4.90 -19.23 11.04
CA VAL A 199 4.75 -18.27 9.94
C VAL A 199 3.39 -17.57 10.01
N ILE A 200 2.30 -18.31 10.22
CA ILE A 200 0.95 -17.76 10.33
C ILE A 200 0.83 -16.79 11.52
N GLU A 201 1.38 -17.13 12.68
CA GLU A 201 1.38 -16.26 13.85
C GLU A 201 2.24 -15.00 13.65
N THR A 202 3.40 -15.14 13.02
CA THR A 202 4.24 -13.98 12.66
C THR A 202 3.52 -13.07 11.66
N ALA A 203 2.88 -13.62 10.65
CA ALA A 203 2.10 -12.87 9.68
C ALA A 203 0.90 -12.15 10.34
N ARG A 204 0.26 -12.76 11.36
CA ARG A 204 -0.77 -12.09 12.17
C ARG A 204 -0.20 -10.84 12.85
N VAL A 205 0.98 -10.93 13.45
CA VAL A 205 1.66 -9.77 14.05
C VAL A 205 1.97 -8.71 13.01
N ILE A 206 2.45 -9.09 11.82
CA ILE A 206 2.72 -8.16 10.73
C ILE A 206 1.43 -7.43 10.31
N ARG A 207 0.33 -8.16 10.08
CA ARG A 207 -0.93 -7.56 9.66
C ARG A 207 -1.51 -6.60 10.70
N VAL A 208 -1.60 -7.04 11.96
CA VAL A 208 -2.27 -6.28 13.03
C VAL A 208 -1.33 -5.28 13.68
N GLY A 209 -0.10 -5.66 13.93
CA GLY A 209 0.89 -4.85 14.66
C GLY A 209 1.64 -3.86 13.79
N PHE A 210 1.74 -4.08 12.46
CA PHE A 210 2.53 -3.24 11.57
C PHE A 210 1.71 -2.63 10.43
N LEU A 211 0.96 -3.43 9.65
CA LEU A 211 0.25 -2.93 8.47
C LEU A 211 -1.04 -2.19 8.81
N GLN A 212 -1.80 -2.68 9.81
CA GLN A 212 -3.00 -1.99 10.26
C GLN A 212 -2.65 -0.71 11.00
N GLN A 213 -3.29 0.40 10.65
CA GLN A 213 -3.09 1.71 11.27
C GLN A 213 -4.39 2.26 11.84
N ASN A 214 -4.27 3.00 12.94
CA ASN A 214 -5.37 3.76 13.52
C ASN A 214 -5.15 5.26 13.28
N ALA A 215 -5.90 5.82 12.36
CA ALA A 215 -5.81 7.24 11.99
C ALA A 215 -6.16 8.22 13.15
N PHE A 216 -6.76 7.74 14.23
CA PHE A 216 -7.15 8.55 15.39
C PHE A 216 -6.18 8.46 16.56
N HIS A 217 -5.12 7.64 16.45
CA HIS A 217 -4.09 7.51 17.48
C HIS A 217 -2.88 8.37 17.12
N ALA A 218 -2.43 9.22 18.06
CA ALA A 218 -1.37 10.20 17.81
C ALA A 218 -0.08 9.58 17.26
N ASP A 219 0.34 8.43 17.78
CA ASP A 219 1.58 7.75 17.39
C ASP A 219 1.41 6.75 16.26
N ASP A 220 0.18 6.53 15.73
CA ASP A 220 -0.12 5.60 14.64
C ASP A 220 -0.68 6.28 13.39
N THR A 221 -1.19 7.51 13.52
CA THR A 221 -1.65 8.35 12.39
C THR A 221 -0.51 8.61 11.40
N TYR A 222 0.69 8.88 11.91
CA TYR A 222 1.91 9.05 11.14
C TYR A 222 3.06 8.35 11.85
N VAL A 223 3.55 7.27 11.26
CA VAL A 223 4.67 6.50 11.81
C VAL A 223 5.95 6.85 11.05
N PRO A 224 6.97 7.43 11.70
CA PRO A 224 8.26 7.72 11.07
C PRO A 224 8.91 6.45 10.50
N LEU A 225 9.63 6.57 9.38
CA LEU A 225 10.30 5.45 8.73
C LEU A 225 11.29 4.72 9.63
N GLU A 226 11.98 5.46 10.52
CA GLU A 226 12.87 4.87 11.53
C GLU A 226 12.12 3.94 12.48
N LYS A 227 10.95 4.36 12.98
CA LYS A 227 10.09 3.51 13.82
C LYS A 227 9.59 2.30 13.03
N GLN A 228 9.19 2.48 11.77
CA GLN A 228 8.78 1.36 10.91
C GLN A 228 9.90 0.33 10.75
N LYS A 229 11.15 0.79 10.55
CA LYS A 229 12.34 -0.08 10.50
C LYS A 229 12.50 -0.88 11.80
N LEU A 230 12.41 -0.23 12.95
CA LEU A 230 12.55 -0.88 14.25
C LEU A 230 11.43 -1.88 14.54
N MET A 231 10.20 -1.57 14.13
CA MET A 231 9.07 -2.51 14.20
C MET A 231 9.33 -3.77 13.38
N MET A 232 9.75 -3.63 12.11
CA MET A 232 10.11 -4.75 11.25
C MET A 232 11.26 -5.58 11.86
N LYS A 233 12.31 -4.92 12.33
CA LYS A 233 13.45 -5.57 13.01
C LYS A 233 12.98 -6.41 14.18
N THR A 234 12.13 -5.87 15.05
CA THR A 234 11.65 -6.55 16.25
C THR A 234 10.80 -7.78 15.92
N ILE A 235 9.89 -7.66 14.94
CA ILE A 235 9.09 -8.79 14.46
C ILE A 235 9.97 -9.90 13.89
N LEU A 236 10.91 -9.54 13.02
CA LEU A 236 11.82 -10.50 12.40
C LEU A 236 12.77 -11.14 13.41
N HIS A 237 13.18 -10.41 14.46
CA HIS A 237 13.99 -10.95 15.54
C HIS A 237 13.23 -12.03 16.32
N LEU A 238 11.98 -11.74 16.72
CA LEU A 238 11.11 -12.74 17.37
C LEU A 238 10.94 -13.98 16.49
N HIS A 239 10.62 -13.78 15.19
CA HIS A 239 10.43 -14.87 14.25
C HIS A 239 11.67 -15.76 14.14
N ALA A 240 12.87 -15.17 13.97
CA ALA A 240 14.13 -15.91 13.83
C ALA A 240 14.41 -16.75 15.08
N LYS A 241 14.33 -16.14 16.27
CA LYS A 241 14.55 -16.83 17.55
C LYS A 241 13.53 -17.95 17.80
N ALA A 242 12.25 -17.68 17.53
CA ALA A 242 11.20 -18.70 17.65
C ALA A 242 11.42 -19.87 16.68
N LYS A 243 11.88 -19.60 15.46
CA LYS A 243 12.20 -20.63 14.46
C LYS A 243 13.34 -21.54 14.93
N ASP A 244 14.38 -20.97 15.55
CA ASP A 244 15.51 -21.75 16.11
C ASP A 244 15.04 -22.68 17.24
N ILE A 245 14.08 -22.24 18.06
CA ILE A 245 13.51 -23.02 19.17
C ILE A 245 12.61 -24.15 18.64
N VAL A 246 11.76 -23.86 17.66
CA VAL A 246 10.90 -24.87 17.01
C VAL A 246 11.76 -25.94 16.31
N ALA A 247 12.88 -25.56 15.70
CA ALA A 247 13.83 -26.49 15.09
C ALA A 247 14.46 -27.47 16.10
N GLN A 248 14.46 -27.13 17.39
CA GLN A 248 14.89 -28.00 18.50
C GLN A 248 13.77 -28.91 19.00
N ASN A 249 12.65 -29.03 18.27
CA ASN A 249 11.46 -29.80 18.63
C ASN A 249 10.75 -29.31 19.91
N ILE A 250 10.89 -28.04 20.26
CA ILE A 250 10.12 -27.40 21.31
C ILE A 250 8.78 -26.94 20.72
N PRO A 251 7.62 -27.36 21.28
CA PRO A 251 6.32 -27.03 20.74
C PRO A 251 6.08 -25.52 20.68
N LEU A 252 5.51 -25.04 19.57
CA LEU A 252 5.16 -23.62 19.38
C LEU A 252 4.26 -23.09 20.49
N SER A 253 3.36 -23.93 21.04
CA SER A 253 2.48 -23.54 22.14
C SER A 253 3.21 -22.98 23.36
N LYS A 254 4.43 -23.47 23.66
CA LYS A 254 5.25 -22.92 24.76
C LYS A 254 5.68 -21.47 24.47
N ILE A 255 6.04 -21.19 23.21
CA ILE A 255 6.45 -19.85 22.78
C ILE A 255 5.26 -18.89 22.80
N LEU A 256 4.10 -19.34 22.32
CA LEU A 256 2.86 -18.52 22.30
C LEU A 256 2.41 -18.15 23.73
N ASN A 257 2.55 -19.07 24.68
CA ASN A 257 2.19 -18.83 26.08
C ASN A 257 3.05 -17.75 26.78
N LEU A 258 4.18 -17.35 26.19
CA LEU A 258 4.98 -16.22 26.69
C LEU A 258 4.33 -14.86 26.42
N GLY A 259 3.29 -14.79 25.58
CA GLY A 259 2.57 -13.57 25.24
C GLY A 259 3.34 -12.57 24.39
N LEU A 260 4.50 -12.95 23.84
CA LEU A 260 5.36 -12.06 23.04
C LEU A 260 4.68 -11.61 21.74
N PHE A 261 4.00 -12.52 21.03
CA PHE A 261 3.28 -12.19 19.80
C PHE A 261 2.18 -11.16 20.03
N ASP A 262 1.39 -11.33 21.10
CA ASP A 262 0.33 -10.37 21.44
C ASP A 262 0.90 -9.02 21.92
N LYS A 263 2.04 -9.03 22.60
CA LYS A 263 2.74 -7.81 22.96
C LYS A 263 3.20 -7.05 21.72
N LEU A 264 3.77 -7.72 20.72
CA LEU A 264 4.22 -7.08 19.49
C LEU A 264 3.07 -6.49 18.67
N THR A 265 1.86 -7.03 18.73
CA THR A 265 0.71 -6.40 18.05
C THR A 265 0.36 -5.02 18.60
N LYS A 266 0.76 -4.71 19.83
CA LYS A 266 0.50 -3.43 20.53
C LYS A 266 1.67 -2.47 20.51
N MET A 267 2.87 -2.90 20.08
CA MET A 267 4.11 -2.10 20.15
C MET A 267 3.99 -0.72 19.48
N LYS A 268 3.15 -0.61 18.42
CA LYS A 268 2.91 0.65 17.71
C LYS A 268 2.23 1.71 18.58
N TYR A 269 1.45 1.28 19.59
CA TYR A 269 0.79 2.14 20.57
C TYR A 269 1.62 2.33 21.84
N ASP A 270 2.26 1.24 22.29
CA ASP A 270 3.03 1.23 23.54
C ASP A 270 4.33 2.03 23.43
N ILE A 271 4.90 2.13 22.22
CA ILE A 271 6.13 2.86 21.96
C ILE A 271 5.81 4.17 21.25
N PRO A 272 5.94 5.33 21.92
CA PRO A 272 5.75 6.63 21.29
C PRO A 272 6.76 6.89 20.16
N ASN A 273 6.36 7.67 19.15
CA ASN A 273 7.25 8.07 18.06
C ASN A 273 8.51 8.81 18.52
N SER A 274 8.44 9.44 19.70
CA SER A 274 9.56 10.19 20.30
C SER A 274 10.55 9.33 21.10
N LYS A 275 10.29 8.03 21.27
CA LYS A 275 11.10 7.13 22.11
C LYS A 275 11.43 5.82 21.41
N PRO A 276 12.09 5.85 20.26
CA PRO A 276 12.43 4.65 19.49
C PRO A 276 13.39 3.71 20.25
N GLU A 277 14.14 4.20 21.23
CA GLU A 277 15.04 3.40 22.07
C GLU A 277 14.32 2.31 22.87
N MET A 278 13.02 2.45 23.12
CA MET A 278 12.22 1.42 23.79
C MET A 278 12.12 0.10 23.03
N PHE A 279 12.41 0.08 21.71
CA PHE A 279 12.48 -1.17 20.95
C PHE A 279 13.61 -2.09 21.44
N ASP A 280 14.71 -1.55 21.98
CA ASP A 280 15.80 -2.35 22.54
C ASP A 280 15.35 -3.14 23.79
N ASP A 281 14.43 -2.59 24.57
CA ASP A 281 13.84 -3.29 25.71
C ASP A 281 12.95 -4.46 25.26
N TYR A 282 12.21 -4.27 24.14
CA TYR A 282 11.43 -5.36 23.54
C TYR A 282 12.33 -6.49 23.04
N ILE A 283 13.45 -6.16 22.38
CA ILE A 283 14.41 -7.16 21.91
C ILE A 283 15.04 -7.93 23.07
N LYS A 284 15.46 -7.24 24.16
CA LYS A 284 15.98 -7.90 25.36
C LYS A 284 14.97 -8.83 26.00
N GLU A 285 13.72 -8.39 26.15
CA GLU A 285 12.66 -9.22 26.71
C GLU A 285 12.39 -10.47 25.87
N ILE A 286 12.43 -10.34 24.53
CA ILE A 286 12.30 -11.47 23.61
C ILE A 286 13.42 -12.48 23.89
N ASP A 287 14.68 -12.01 23.95
CA ASP A 287 15.84 -12.87 24.16
C ASP A 287 15.79 -13.56 25.55
N GLU A 288 15.45 -12.82 26.62
CA GLU A 288 15.36 -13.37 27.97
C GLU A 288 14.27 -14.44 28.09
N LYS A 289 13.05 -14.14 27.60
CA LYS A 289 11.92 -15.08 27.70
C LYS A 289 12.12 -16.33 26.86
N LEU A 290 12.70 -16.19 25.66
CA LEU A 290 12.95 -17.33 24.78
C LEU A 290 14.10 -18.17 25.29
N ALA A 291 15.15 -17.58 25.87
CA ALA A 291 16.24 -18.33 26.51
C ALA A 291 15.77 -19.16 27.72
N ALA A 292 14.69 -18.77 28.38
CA ALA A 292 14.13 -19.51 29.52
C ALA A 292 13.42 -20.82 29.13
N ILE A 293 13.11 -21.04 27.86
CA ILE A 293 12.38 -22.21 27.36
C ILE A 293 13.19 -23.05 26.35
N SER A 294 14.37 -22.57 25.94
CA SER A 294 15.31 -23.25 25.01
C SER A 294 16.22 -24.24 25.71
#